data_148fc9cbf2056513fd40ce079363a4df
#
_entry.id   148fc9cbf2056513fd40ce079363a4df
#
_cell.length_a   1.000
_cell.length_b   1.000
_cell.length_c   1.000
_cell.angle_alpha   90.00
_cell.angle_beta   90.00
_cell.angle_gamma   90.00
#
_symmetry.space_group_name_H-M   'P 1'
#
loop_
_entity.id
_entity.type
_entity.pdbx_description
1 polymer ?
#
loop_
_entity_poly.entity_id
_entity_poly.type
_entity_poly.pdbx_seq_one_letter_code
_entity_poly.pdbx_strand_id
1 'polypeptide(L)'
;MQKRIREVVTVFKNLLLAILLVLPIAANAHSPLASSSPQNGETLDEPPTEIFMEFKLPAELIKVDLTKQSDKQGKNLLGRLFGGGDDGESVPLGTSFLMTIDKRQVIPLPSLKDGSYSLTWRALGEDGHVVKGELTFNIKGS
;
A
#
# COMPACT_ATOMS: atom_id res chain seq x y z
N MET A 1 3.19 -55.76 -9.96
CA MET A 1 3.63 -54.55 -10.66
C MET A 1 2.53 -53.47 -10.75
N GLN A 2 1.33 -53.81 -11.07
CA GLN A 2 0.21 -52.84 -11.18
C GLN A 2 -0.19 -52.13 -9.84
N LYS A 3 -0.03 -52.77 -8.71
CA LYS A 3 -0.38 -52.17 -7.40
C LYS A 3 0.54 -51.02 -7.04
N ARG A 4 1.86 -51.14 -7.28
CA ARG A 4 2.84 -50.06 -7.05
C ARG A 4 2.63 -48.85 -7.95
N ILE A 5 2.24 -49.06 -9.20
CA ILE A 5 1.96 -47.95 -10.14
C ILE A 5 0.74 -47.16 -9.69
N ARG A 6 -0.31 -47.83 -9.20
CA ARG A 6 -1.51 -47.15 -8.67
C ARG A 6 -1.21 -46.28 -7.41
N GLU A 7 -0.37 -46.82 -6.52
CA GLU A 7 0.02 -46.08 -5.31
C GLU A 7 0.85 -44.81 -5.66
N VAL A 8 1.80 -44.95 -6.59
CA VAL A 8 2.61 -43.81 -7.06
C VAL A 8 1.73 -42.76 -7.73
N VAL A 9 0.79 -43.15 -8.58
CA VAL A 9 -0.15 -42.22 -9.25
C VAL A 9 -1.04 -41.52 -8.23
N THR A 10 -1.47 -42.22 -7.18
CA THR A 10 -2.33 -41.62 -6.12
C THR A 10 -1.55 -40.62 -5.30
N VAL A 11 -0.31 -40.92 -4.93
CA VAL A 11 0.56 -39.99 -4.19
C VAL A 11 0.89 -38.77 -5.05
N PHE A 12 1.18 -38.94 -6.32
CA PHE A 12 1.44 -37.84 -7.25
C PHE A 12 0.22 -36.95 -7.46
N LYS A 13 -0.96 -37.55 -7.57
CA LYS A 13 -2.24 -36.81 -7.68
C LYS A 13 -2.55 -35.99 -6.43
N ASN A 14 -2.33 -36.56 -5.25
CA ASN A 14 -2.56 -35.88 -3.98
C ASN A 14 -1.53 -34.76 -3.73
N LEU A 15 -0.26 -34.96 -4.14
CA LEU A 15 0.79 -33.96 -4.08
C LEU A 15 0.50 -32.79 -5.03
N LEU A 16 0.02 -33.06 -6.25
CA LEU A 16 -0.37 -32.04 -7.21
C LEU A 16 -1.57 -31.23 -6.71
N LEU A 17 -2.53 -31.89 -6.07
CA LEU A 17 -3.71 -31.23 -5.48
C LEU A 17 -3.30 -30.36 -4.28
N ALA A 18 -2.34 -30.79 -3.46
CA ALA A 18 -1.82 -30.01 -2.35
C ALA A 18 -1.05 -28.76 -2.82
N ILE A 19 -0.29 -28.86 -3.91
CA ILE A 19 0.42 -27.72 -4.51
C ILE A 19 -0.55 -26.70 -5.09
N LEU A 20 -1.70 -27.12 -5.65
CA LEU A 20 -2.72 -26.23 -6.20
C LEU A 20 -3.44 -25.41 -5.11
N LEU A 21 -3.50 -25.93 -3.87
CA LEU A 21 -4.11 -25.26 -2.72
C LEU A 21 -3.21 -24.20 -2.07
N VAL A 22 -1.92 -24.16 -2.39
CA VAL A 22 -0.94 -23.22 -1.81
C VAL A 22 -0.66 -22.04 -2.73
N LEU A 23 -1.27 -21.96 -3.92
CA LEU A 23 -1.15 -20.77 -4.75
C LEU A 23 -1.82 -19.60 -4.02
N PRO A 24 -1.05 -18.57 -3.63
CA PRO A 24 -1.68 -17.36 -3.08
C PRO A 24 -2.52 -16.77 -4.21
N ILE A 25 -3.82 -16.81 -4.06
CA ILE A 25 -4.71 -15.99 -4.86
C ILE A 25 -4.34 -14.57 -4.47
N ALA A 26 -3.58 -13.87 -5.31
CA ALA A 26 -3.42 -12.43 -5.18
C ALA A 26 -4.83 -11.85 -5.26
N ALA A 27 -5.42 -11.59 -4.10
CA ALA A 27 -6.62 -10.80 -3.98
C ALA A 27 -6.21 -9.41 -4.49
N ASN A 28 -6.44 -9.15 -5.78
CA ASN A 28 -6.47 -7.80 -6.31
C ASN A 28 -7.65 -7.10 -5.61
N ALA A 29 -7.39 -6.62 -4.40
CA ALA A 29 -8.28 -5.68 -3.75
C ALA A 29 -8.39 -4.52 -4.74
N HIS A 30 -9.57 -4.33 -5.32
CA HIS A 30 -9.85 -3.25 -6.24
C HIS A 30 -9.52 -1.96 -5.49
N SER A 31 -8.38 -1.33 -5.83
CA SER A 31 -8.01 -0.06 -5.25
C SER A 31 -9.18 0.92 -5.46
N PRO A 32 -9.65 1.58 -4.42
CA PRO A 32 -10.67 2.61 -4.54
C PRO A 32 -10.14 3.84 -5.29
N LEU A 33 -8.81 3.97 -5.44
CA LEU A 33 -8.18 5.00 -6.25
C LEU A 33 -8.23 4.64 -7.72
N ALA A 34 -8.59 5.62 -8.54
CA ALA A 34 -8.46 5.59 -9.99
C ALA A 34 -7.05 5.98 -10.41
N SER A 35 -6.48 7.04 -9.79
CA SER A 35 -5.14 7.53 -10.06
C SER A 35 -4.56 8.28 -8.84
N SER A 36 -3.25 8.50 -8.86
CA SER A 36 -2.55 9.37 -7.91
C SER A 36 -1.33 10.02 -8.57
N SER A 37 -0.90 11.15 -8.02
CA SER A 37 0.39 11.76 -8.33
C SER A 37 1.01 12.24 -7.01
N PRO A 38 2.18 11.74 -6.63
CA PRO A 38 2.96 10.70 -7.30
C PRO A 38 2.19 9.38 -7.50
N GLN A 39 2.57 8.58 -8.49
CA GLN A 39 2.07 7.22 -8.63
C GLN A 39 2.68 6.32 -7.56
N ASN A 40 1.98 5.24 -7.23
CA ASN A 40 2.51 4.30 -6.24
C ASN A 40 3.83 3.68 -6.70
N GLY A 41 4.88 3.83 -5.88
CA GLY A 41 6.24 3.37 -6.17
C GLY A 41 7.05 4.32 -7.07
N GLU A 42 6.51 5.49 -7.43
CA GLU A 42 7.20 6.46 -8.29
C GLU A 42 8.46 7.01 -7.63
N THR A 43 9.47 7.29 -8.45
CA THR A 43 10.69 7.99 -8.04
C THR A 43 10.73 9.35 -8.71
N LEU A 44 10.76 10.39 -7.90
CA LEU A 44 10.76 11.79 -8.33
C LEU A 44 12.16 12.36 -8.29
N ASP A 45 12.47 13.25 -9.23
CA ASP A 45 13.72 13.98 -9.25
C ASP A 45 13.67 15.24 -8.36
N GLU A 46 12.45 15.75 -8.07
CA GLU A 46 12.21 16.89 -7.21
C GLU A 46 11.12 16.59 -6.19
N PRO A 47 11.18 17.18 -4.97
CA PRO A 47 10.15 17.03 -3.96
C PRO A 47 8.80 17.55 -4.44
N PRO A 48 7.72 16.78 -4.35
CA PRO A 48 6.39 17.26 -4.66
C PRO A 48 5.89 18.25 -3.59
N THR A 49 5.10 19.23 -3.99
CA THR A 49 4.45 20.18 -3.08
C THR A 49 3.07 19.72 -2.61
N GLU A 50 2.52 18.73 -3.27
CA GLU A 50 1.21 18.14 -2.97
C GLU A 50 1.14 16.68 -3.42
N ILE A 51 0.26 15.91 -2.82
CA ILE A 51 -0.17 14.61 -3.32
C ILE A 51 -1.58 14.76 -3.84
N PHE A 52 -1.78 14.31 -5.06
CA PHE A 52 -3.06 14.25 -5.71
C PHE A 52 -3.60 12.81 -5.69
N MET A 53 -4.86 12.63 -5.30
CA MET A 53 -5.54 11.33 -5.28
C MET A 53 -6.90 11.45 -5.95
N GLU A 54 -7.16 10.62 -6.95
CA GLU A 54 -8.46 10.52 -7.59
C GLU A 54 -9.13 9.20 -7.23
N PHE A 55 -10.27 9.29 -6.56
CA PHE A 55 -11.10 8.15 -6.20
C PHE A 55 -12.04 7.77 -7.35
N LYS A 56 -12.39 6.49 -7.45
CA LYS A 56 -13.38 6.01 -8.43
C LYS A 56 -14.78 6.57 -8.16
N LEU A 57 -15.11 6.79 -6.90
CA LEU A 57 -16.33 7.42 -6.39
C LEU A 57 -15.96 8.51 -5.38
N PRO A 58 -16.82 9.52 -5.16
CA PRO A 58 -16.56 10.52 -4.14
C PRO A 58 -16.31 9.89 -2.77
N ALA A 59 -15.32 10.40 -2.06
CA ALA A 59 -14.95 9.92 -0.75
C ALA A 59 -14.41 11.07 0.11
N GLU A 60 -14.56 10.93 1.41
CA GLU A 60 -14.08 11.87 2.42
C GLU A 60 -12.84 11.31 3.10
N LEU A 61 -11.70 11.99 2.99
CA LEU A 61 -10.49 11.61 3.72
C LEU A 61 -10.71 11.88 5.22
N ILE A 62 -10.67 10.81 6.03
CA ILE A 62 -10.85 10.89 7.48
C ILE A 62 -9.54 10.73 8.25
N LYS A 63 -8.51 10.19 7.61
CA LYS A 63 -7.17 10.07 8.18
C LYS A 63 -6.12 9.96 7.08
N VAL A 64 -5.02 10.67 7.24
CA VAL A 64 -3.84 10.58 6.39
C VAL A 64 -2.60 10.72 7.25
N ASP A 65 -1.69 9.78 7.11
CA ASP A 65 -0.40 9.78 7.79
C ASP A 65 0.71 9.66 6.73
N LEU A 66 1.68 10.57 6.75
CA LEU A 66 2.87 10.52 5.91
C LEU A 66 4.09 10.19 6.78
N THR A 67 4.83 9.17 6.37
CA THR A 67 6.02 8.71 7.09
C THR A 67 7.20 8.67 6.13
N LYS A 68 8.32 9.25 6.55
CA LYS A 68 9.61 9.06 5.88
C LYS A 68 10.23 7.77 6.38
N GLN A 69 10.50 6.84 5.47
CA GLN A 69 11.12 5.58 5.83
C GLN A 69 12.59 5.78 6.21
N SER A 70 13.04 5.08 7.23
CA SER A 70 14.45 5.10 7.62
C SER A 70 15.29 4.29 6.64
N ASP A 71 16.42 4.85 6.19
CA ASP A 71 17.40 4.17 5.31
C ASP A 71 18.11 2.97 5.96
N LYS A 72 17.75 2.64 7.19
CA LYS A 72 18.25 1.45 7.89
C LYS A 72 17.62 0.17 7.33
N GLN A 73 17.76 -0.04 6.04
CA GLN A 73 17.44 -1.30 5.36
C GLN A 73 18.30 -2.42 5.93
N GLY A 74 17.82 -3.15 6.90
CA GLY A 74 18.49 -4.39 7.31
C GLY A 74 18.11 -5.01 8.64
N LYS A 75 17.42 -4.33 9.54
CA LYS A 75 17.21 -4.89 10.89
C LYS A 75 15.79 -5.22 11.29
N ASN A 76 14.76 -4.83 10.55
CA ASN A 76 13.36 -4.94 11.00
C ASN A 76 12.44 -5.77 10.12
N LEU A 77 12.96 -6.74 9.35
CA LEU A 77 12.11 -7.67 8.61
C LEU A 77 11.18 -8.44 9.56
N LEU A 78 11.68 -8.77 10.76
CA LEU A 78 10.90 -9.40 11.83
C LEU A 78 9.88 -8.44 12.46
N GLY A 79 10.20 -7.16 12.62
CA GLY A 79 9.28 -6.15 13.14
C GLY A 79 8.07 -5.95 12.24
N ARG A 80 8.26 -5.96 10.92
CA ARG A 80 7.17 -5.87 9.92
C ARG A 80 6.25 -7.11 9.93
N LEU A 81 6.79 -8.29 10.25
CA LEU A 81 6.01 -9.54 10.35
C LEU A 81 5.20 -9.63 11.65
N PHE A 82 5.64 -8.97 12.72
CA PHE A 82 4.99 -9.03 14.04
C PHE A 82 4.24 -7.74 14.44
N GLY A 83 3.92 -6.86 13.48
CA GLY A 83 3.11 -5.67 13.74
C GLY A 83 3.84 -4.59 14.57
N GLY A 84 5.17 -4.64 14.61
CA GLY A 84 5.99 -3.56 15.15
C GLY A 84 5.84 -2.31 14.28
N GLY A 85 5.55 -1.17 14.94
CA GLY A 85 5.26 0.08 14.28
C GLY A 85 6.32 0.49 13.26
N ASP A 86 5.87 1.22 12.28
CA ASP A 86 6.67 1.83 11.22
C ASP A 86 7.81 2.65 11.88
N ASP A 87 9.05 2.18 11.78
CA ASP A 87 10.24 2.86 12.33
C ASP A 87 10.60 4.14 11.52
N GLY A 88 9.63 4.69 10.81
CA GLY A 88 9.76 5.91 10.01
C GLY A 88 9.54 7.18 10.83
N GLU A 89 10.11 8.27 10.35
CA GLU A 89 9.87 9.61 10.87
C GLU A 89 8.52 10.12 10.36
N SER A 90 7.60 10.43 11.28
CA SER A 90 6.31 11.02 10.91
C SER A 90 6.49 12.44 10.38
N VAL A 91 5.93 12.70 9.20
CA VAL A 91 5.90 14.03 8.58
C VAL A 91 4.58 14.70 8.91
N PRO A 92 4.57 15.82 9.64
CA PRO A 92 3.34 16.49 10.01
C PRO A 92 2.64 17.08 8.76
N LEU A 93 1.38 16.75 8.57
CA LEU A 93 0.52 17.28 7.53
C LEU A 93 -0.51 18.26 8.14
N GLY A 94 -0.92 19.23 7.34
CA GLY A 94 -2.12 20.02 7.67
C GLY A 94 -3.38 19.16 7.67
N THR A 95 -4.49 19.69 8.15
CA THR A 95 -5.77 18.96 8.22
C THR A 95 -6.87 19.58 7.33
N SER A 96 -6.56 20.63 6.58
CA SER A 96 -7.53 21.39 5.78
C SER A 96 -8.19 20.58 4.66
N PHE A 97 -7.57 19.49 4.24
CA PHE A 97 -8.09 18.58 3.21
C PHE A 97 -8.95 17.45 3.78
N LEU A 98 -8.96 17.27 5.10
CA LEU A 98 -9.81 16.27 5.74
C LEU A 98 -11.28 16.71 5.76
N MET A 99 -12.17 15.75 5.83
CA MET A 99 -13.62 15.97 5.99
C MET A 99 -14.27 16.67 4.80
N THR A 100 -13.66 16.62 3.61
CA THR A 100 -14.22 17.12 2.36
C THR A 100 -14.59 15.93 1.46
N ILE A 101 -15.86 15.86 1.05
CA ILE A 101 -16.35 14.83 0.13
C ILE A 101 -16.06 15.28 -1.29
N ASP A 102 -15.12 14.63 -1.96
CA ASP A 102 -14.80 14.86 -3.35
C ASP A 102 -14.22 13.59 -3.99
N LYS A 103 -14.33 13.48 -5.30
CA LYS A 103 -13.61 12.49 -6.09
C LYS A 103 -12.11 12.78 -6.13
N ARG A 104 -11.77 14.06 -6.12
CA ARG A 104 -10.41 14.57 -6.23
C ARG A 104 -9.96 15.16 -4.90
N GLN A 105 -9.00 14.51 -4.27
CA GLN A 105 -8.41 14.97 -3.02
C GLN A 105 -7.00 15.48 -3.28
N VAL A 106 -6.67 16.64 -2.72
CA VAL A 106 -5.34 17.25 -2.80
C VAL A 106 -4.80 17.41 -1.38
N ILE A 107 -3.66 16.84 -1.12
CA ILE A 107 -2.97 16.85 0.18
C ILE A 107 -1.73 17.73 0.05
N PRO A 108 -1.76 18.97 0.58
CA PRO A 108 -0.57 19.82 0.59
C PRO A 108 0.56 19.19 1.42
N LEU A 109 1.78 19.27 0.92
CA LEU A 109 2.96 18.74 1.59
C LEU A 109 3.87 19.85 2.10
N PRO A 110 4.53 19.65 3.25
CA PRO A 110 5.65 20.50 3.63
C PRO A 110 6.85 20.23 2.70
N SER A 111 7.92 21.01 2.85
CA SER A 111 9.17 20.72 2.14
C SER A 111 9.70 19.36 2.56
N LEU A 112 9.75 18.42 1.62
CA LEU A 112 10.28 17.09 1.85
C LEU A 112 11.76 17.03 1.47
N LYS A 113 12.52 16.18 2.17
CA LYS A 113 13.91 15.85 1.85
C LYS A 113 13.96 14.57 1.03
N ASP A 114 15.12 14.32 0.42
CA ASP A 114 15.40 13.07 -0.28
C ASP A 114 15.12 11.85 0.62
N GLY A 115 14.64 10.79 0.02
CA GLY A 115 14.35 9.54 0.71
C GLY A 115 13.04 8.88 0.27
N SER A 116 12.70 7.79 0.93
CA SER A 116 11.50 7.01 0.69
C SER A 116 10.38 7.43 1.62
N TYR A 117 9.18 7.56 1.09
CA TYR A 117 7.98 7.98 1.81
C TYR A 117 6.86 6.98 1.65
N SER A 118 6.06 6.82 2.70
CA SER A 118 4.80 6.07 2.69
C SER A 118 3.69 6.97 3.21
N LEU A 119 2.64 7.10 2.42
CA LEU A 119 1.39 7.75 2.79
C LEU A 119 0.33 6.68 3.02
N THR A 120 -0.14 6.55 4.26
CA THR A 120 -1.30 5.72 4.57
C THR A 120 -2.53 6.60 4.71
N TRP A 121 -3.66 6.12 4.23
CA TRP A 121 -4.90 6.89 4.25
C TRP A 121 -6.12 6.03 4.56
N ARG A 122 -7.15 6.69 5.11
CA ARG A 122 -8.49 6.15 5.27
C ARG A 122 -9.49 7.16 4.72
N ALA A 123 -10.47 6.67 4.01
CA ALA A 123 -11.54 7.48 3.46
C ALA A 123 -12.91 6.82 3.70
N LEU A 124 -13.92 7.64 3.92
CA LEU A 124 -15.31 7.24 4.03
C LEU A 124 -15.97 7.44 2.66
N GLY A 125 -16.47 6.37 2.06
CA GLY A 125 -17.25 6.42 0.83
C GLY A 125 -18.67 6.91 1.05
N GLU A 126 -19.35 7.35 -0.01
CA GLU A 126 -20.76 7.78 0.05
C GLU A 126 -21.71 6.68 0.54
N ASP A 127 -21.33 5.42 0.41
CA ASP A 127 -22.07 4.25 0.90
C ASP A 127 -21.86 3.97 2.40
N GLY A 128 -21.08 4.81 3.09
CA GLY A 128 -20.76 4.68 4.50
C GLY A 128 -19.66 3.67 4.82
N HIS A 129 -19.04 3.04 3.82
CA HIS A 129 -17.93 2.13 4.04
C HIS A 129 -16.59 2.86 4.15
N VAL A 130 -15.77 2.44 5.11
CA VAL A 130 -14.39 2.94 5.23
C VAL A 130 -13.48 2.10 4.34
N VAL A 131 -12.82 2.79 3.42
CA VAL A 131 -11.75 2.23 2.59
C VAL A 131 -10.40 2.75 3.08
N LYS A 132 -9.34 1.98 2.85
CA LYS A 132 -7.98 2.34 3.26
C LYS A 132 -6.99 1.95 2.18
N GLY A 133 -5.86 2.62 2.14
CA GLY A 133 -4.79 2.28 1.24
C GLY A 133 -3.46 2.89 1.66
N GLU A 134 -2.47 2.59 0.87
CA GLU A 134 -1.11 3.07 1.01
C GLU A 134 -0.59 3.52 -0.35
N LEU A 135 0.18 4.57 -0.36
CA LEU A 135 0.89 5.12 -1.51
C LEU A 135 2.34 5.34 -1.11
N THR A 136 3.26 4.77 -1.85
CA THR A 136 4.70 4.96 -1.63
C THR A 136 5.32 5.76 -2.76
N PHE A 137 6.34 6.55 -2.46
CA PHE A 137 7.15 7.24 -3.47
C PHE A 137 8.55 7.53 -2.93
N ASN A 138 9.48 7.77 -3.85
CA ASN A 138 10.86 8.10 -3.52
C ASN A 138 11.22 9.47 -4.08
N ILE A 139 12.05 10.21 -3.37
CA ILE A 139 12.64 11.45 -3.84
C ILE A 139 14.14 11.18 -3.96
N LYS A 140 14.69 11.36 -5.17
CA LYS A 140 16.14 11.21 -5.39
C LYS A 140 16.88 12.35 -4.73
N GLY A 141 18.04 12.03 -4.15
CA GLY A 141 19.03 13.01 -3.75
C GLY A 141 19.66 13.70 -4.98
N SER A 142 19.70 15.01 -4.96
CA SER A 142 20.46 15.81 -5.91
C SER A 142 21.97 15.73 -5.64
#